data_29466fa6d12742acd20e319630611c12
#
_entry.id   29466fa6d12742acd20e319630611c12
#
_cell.length_a   1.000
_cell.length_b   1.000
_cell.length_c   1.000
_cell.angle_alpha   90.00
_cell.angle_beta   90.00
_cell.angle_gamma   90.00
#
_symmetry.space_group_name_H-M   'P 1'
#
loop_
_entity.id
_entity.type
_entity.pdbx_description
1 polymer ?
#
loop_
_entity_poly.entity_id
_entity_poly.type
_entity_poly.pdbx_seq_one_letter_code
_entity_poly.pdbx_strand_id
1 'polypeptide(L)'
;MIIRFCYKIIATIVKRCIAIEKKQQNISLKTLILSNGGKLGEDVKFGHNVIISGTNNISIGNNVHIGTGCFIRSEGGLTIGDNVILSRNIVLYTSSHNYKGDLLPFDSNNINKAVIIEDNVWVGMNVTIAPGTIIREGAIIGLGSRIYGEIPTRAIVGSNGNIIGYRDANHYKNLKTLKKFCKEDGKEYHP
;
A
#
# COMPACT_ATOMS: atom_id res chain seq x y z
N MET A 1 -30.13 32.19 -13.38
CA MET A 1 -30.44 30.79 -13.77
C MET A 1 -29.36 30.20 -14.67
N ILE A 2 -28.97 30.84 -15.75
CA ILE A 2 -27.96 30.38 -16.74
C ILE A 2 -26.58 30.11 -16.09
N ILE A 3 -26.07 31.02 -15.28
CA ILE A 3 -24.75 30.89 -14.62
C ILE A 3 -24.67 29.61 -13.74
N ARG A 4 -25.70 29.32 -12.93
CA ARG A 4 -25.75 28.10 -12.14
C ARG A 4 -25.77 26.82 -12.98
N PHE A 5 -26.41 26.86 -14.13
CA PHE A 5 -26.43 25.75 -15.08
C PHE A 5 -25.05 25.52 -15.69
N CYS A 6 -24.36 26.60 -16.14
CA CYS A 6 -23.01 26.52 -16.66
C CYS A 6 -22.02 25.93 -15.62
N TYR A 7 -22.08 26.36 -14.35
CA TYR A 7 -21.25 25.77 -13.27
C TYR A 7 -21.49 24.28 -13.07
N LYS A 8 -22.74 23.81 -13.14
CA LYS A 8 -23.05 22.36 -13.02
C LYS A 8 -22.45 21.56 -14.17
N ILE A 9 -22.50 22.07 -15.39
CA ILE A 9 -21.89 21.41 -16.56
C ILE A 9 -20.40 21.32 -16.40
N ILE A 10 -19.73 22.46 -16.08
CA ILE A 10 -18.28 22.50 -15.86
C ILE A 10 -17.87 21.51 -14.75
N ALA A 11 -18.56 21.52 -13.62
CA ALA A 11 -18.27 20.60 -12.52
C ALA A 11 -18.41 19.13 -12.93
N THR A 12 -19.38 18.81 -13.78
CA THR A 12 -19.59 17.45 -14.30
C THR A 12 -18.45 17.05 -15.24
N ILE A 13 -18.03 17.94 -16.13
CA ILE A 13 -16.90 17.70 -17.05
C ILE A 13 -15.61 17.47 -16.24
N VAL A 14 -15.32 18.35 -15.28
CA VAL A 14 -14.13 18.22 -14.41
C VAL A 14 -14.14 16.89 -13.67
N LYS A 15 -15.26 16.48 -13.07
CA LYS A 15 -15.37 15.17 -12.40
C LYS A 15 -15.10 13.99 -13.35
N ARG A 16 -15.59 14.06 -14.60
CA ARG A 16 -15.32 13.03 -15.60
C ARG A 16 -13.85 12.99 -16.01
N CYS A 17 -13.23 14.14 -16.23
CA CYS A 17 -11.78 14.21 -16.55
C CYS A 17 -10.93 13.62 -15.43
N ILE A 18 -11.19 13.97 -14.18
CA ILE A 18 -10.50 13.38 -13.02
C ILE A 18 -10.68 11.87 -12.94
N ALA A 19 -11.88 11.36 -13.21
CA ALA A 19 -12.14 9.92 -13.20
C ALA A 19 -11.37 9.18 -14.30
N ILE A 20 -11.29 9.77 -15.51
CA ILE A 20 -10.52 9.22 -16.63
C ILE A 20 -9.02 9.19 -16.29
N GLU A 21 -8.50 10.29 -15.76
CA GLU A 21 -7.09 10.38 -15.33
C GLU A 21 -6.73 9.33 -14.30
N LYS A 22 -7.54 9.17 -13.25
CA LYS A 22 -7.34 8.12 -12.23
C LYS A 22 -7.32 6.72 -12.84
N LYS A 23 -8.24 6.44 -13.75
CA LYS A 23 -8.28 5.14 -14.46
C LYS A 23 -7.02 4.93 -15.28
N GLN A 24 -6.57 5.96 -16.00
CA GLN A 24 -5.38 5.89 -16.83
C GLN A 24 -4.12 5.67 -16.00
N GLN A 25 -3.96 6.37 -14.87
CA GLN A 25 -2.84 6.16 -13.96
C GLN A 25 -2.79 4.73 -13.41
N ASN A 26 -3.93 4.17 -13.02
CA ASN A 26 -4.01 2.78 -12.54
C ASN A 26 -3.53 1.79 -13.62
N ILE A 27 -4.02 1.95 -14.86
CA ILE A 27 -3.61 1.10 -15.99
C ILE A 27 -2.11 1.26 -16.26
N SER A 28 -1.61 2.49 -16.30
CA SER A 28 -0.20 2.78 -16.58
C SER A 28 0.74 2.17 -15.54
N LEU A 29 0.40 2.25 -14.24
CA LEU A 29 1.19 1.64 -13.17
C LEU A 29 1.21 0.12 -13.28
N LYS A 30 0.06 -0.52 -13.54
CA LYS A 30 -0.01 -1.98 -13.75
C LYS A 30 0.86 -2.40 -14.92
N THR A 31 0.73 -1.71 -16.04
CA THR A 31 1.54 -1.99 -17.24
C THR A 31 3.02 -1.83 -16.95
N LEU A 32 3.43 -0.76 -16.26
CA LEU A 32 4.82 -0.51 -15.91
C LEU A 32 5.40 -1.61 -15.01
N ILE A 33 4.65 -2.05 -13.99
CA ILE A 33 5.10 -3.13 -13.10
C ILE A 33 5.28 -4.43 -13.88
N LEU A 34 4.28 -4.83 -14.66
CA LEU A 34 4.31 -6.07 -15.41
C LEU A 34 5.40 -6.06 -16.51
N SER A 35 5.56 -4.96 -17.25
CA SER A 35 6.58 -4.83 -18.30
C SER A 35 8.01 -4.88 -17.75
N ASN A 36 8.21 -4.48 -16.50
CA ASN A 36 9.51 -4.55 -15.83
C ASN A 36 9.76 -5.88 -15.10
N GLY A 37 8.84 -6.86 -15.21
CA GLY A 37 8.99 -8.19 -14.59
C GLY A 37 8.43 -8.33 -13.18
N GLY A 38 7.78 -7.29 -12.64
CA GLY A 38 7.03 -7.39 -11.39
C GLY A 38 5.77 -8.23 -11.54
N LYS A 39 5.18 -8.65 -10.43
CA LYS A 39 4.02 -9.55 -10.39
C LYS A 39 2.81 -8.87 -9.76
N LEU A 40 1.65 -9.02 -10.36
CA LEU A 40 0.36 -8.55 -9.85
C LEU A 40 -0.67 -9.66 -9.91
N GLY A 41 -1.37 -9.87 -8.80
CA GLY A 41 -2.56 -10.72 -8.74
C GLY A 41 -3.80 -10.03 -9.31
N GLU A 42 -4.96 -10.65 -9.07
CA GLU A 42 -6.26 -10.13 -9.49
C GLU A 42 -6.74 -9.02 -8.55
N ASP A 43 -7.61 -8.15 -9.08
CA ASP A 43 -8.21 -7.03 -8.33
C ASP A 43 -7.22 -6.10 -7.58
N VAL A 44 -6.00 -5.95 -8.10
CA VAL A 44 -5.06 -4.94 -7.60
C VAL A 44 -5.51 -3.55 -8.06
N LYS A 45 -5.60 -2.59 -7.15
CA LYS A 45 -6.01 -1.21 -7.43
C LYS A 45 -5.01 -0.20 -6.89
N PHE A 46 -4.63 0.76 -7.72
CA PHE A 46 -3.81 1.91 -7.33
C PHE A 46 -4.69 3.16 -7.29
N GLY A 47 -4.60 3.91 -6.21
CA GLY A 47 -5.20 5.22 -6.07
C GLY A 47 -4.53 6.27 -6.98
N HIS A 48 -5.01 7.50 -6.89
CA HIS A 48 -4.44 8.62 -7.62
C HIS A 48 -3.09 9.05 -7.04
N ASN A 49 -2.16 9.53 -7.86
CA ASN A 49 -0.83 9.99 -7.46
C ASN A 49 -0.01 8.97 -6.64
N VAL A 50 -0.14 7.69 -6.97
CA VAL A 50 0.77 6.67 -6.45
C VAL A 50 2.06 6.70 -7.26
N ILE A 51 3.19 6.79 -6.56
CA ILE A 51 4.54 6.78 -7.14
C ILE A 51 5.25 5.52 -6.68
N ILE A 52 5.76 4.73 -7.62
CA ILE A 52 6.49 3.49 -7.34
C ILE A 52 7.77 3.46 -8.17
N SER A 53 8.90 3.21 -7.51
CA SER A 53 10.17 2.88 -8.16
C SER A 53 10.62 1.46 -7.83
N GLY A 54 11.55 0.89 -8.61
CA GLY A 54 12.00 -0.50 -8.42
C GLY A 54 10.94 -1.53 -8.79
N THR A 55 10.11 -1.26 -9.79
CA THR A 55 8.93 -2.04 -10.18
C THR A 55 9.23 -3.48 -10.59
N ASN A 56 10.46 -3.81 -10.93
CA ASN A 56 10.93 -5.18 -11.22
C ASN A 56 11.04 -6.06 -9.96
N ASN A 57 11.10 -5.46 -8.77
CA ASN A 57 11.29 -6.15 -7.48
C ASN A 57 9.99 -6.20 -6.65
N ILE A 58 8.82 -6.11 -7.32
CA ILE A 58 7.51 -6.10 -6.67
C ILE A 58 6.75 -7.39 -6.95
N SER A 59 6.13 -7.94 -5.90
CA SER A 59 5.12 -8.99 -6.01
C SER A 59 3.90 -8.60 -5.16
N ILE A 60 2.74 -8.49 -5.79
CA ILE A 60 1.48 -8.11 -5.14
C ILE A 60 0.45 -9.20 -5.39
N GLY A 61 -0.19 -9.68 -4.33
CA GLY A 61 -1.25 -10.68 -4.36
C GLY A 61 -2.60 -10.16 -4.88
N ASN A 62 -3.65 -10.88 -4.53
CA ASN A 62 -5.01 -10.60 -5.00
C ASN A 62 -5.75 -9.65 -4.05
N ASN A 63 -6.75 -8.92 -4.58
CA ASN A 63 -7.59 -8.01 -3.80
C ASN A 63 -6.75 -7.01 -2.95
N VAL A 64 -5.79 -6.35 -3.59
CA VAL A 64 -4.91 -5.38 -2.93
C VAL A 64 -5.26 -3.96 -3.36
N HIS A 65 -5.42 -3.08 -2.39
CA HIS A 65 -5.61 -1.64 -2.62
C HIS A 65 -4.42 -0.83 -2.09
N ILE A 66 -3.78 -0.07 -2.97
CA ILE A 66 -2.75 0.92 -2.62
C ILE A 66 -3.35 2.31 -2.80
N GLY A 67 -3.59 3.00 -1.70
CA GLY A 67 -4.34 4.25 -1.63
C GLY A 67 -3.66 5.43 -2.31
N THR A 68 -4.42 6.51 -2.46
CA THR A 68 -3.96 7.76 -3.08
C THR A 68 -2.74 8.34 -2.37
N GLY A 69 -1.78 8.85 -3.15
CA GLY A 69 -0.62 9.59 -2.64
C GLY A 69 0.46 8.73 -2.00
N CYS A 70 0.39 7.40 -2.15
CA CYS A 70 1.44 6.51 -1.63
C CYS A 70 2.74 6.69 -2.43
N PHE A 71 3.86 6.73 -1.70
CA PHE A 71 5.21 6.79 -2.25
C PHE A 71 5.98 5.53 -1.85
N ILE A 72 6.35 4.71 -2.83
CA ILE A 72 6.93 3.38 -2.62
C ILE A 72 8.26 3.28 -3.36
N ARG A 73 9.33 3.00 -2.62
CA ARG A 73 10.63 2.64 -3.16
C ARG A 73 10.88 1.15 -2.91
N SER A 74 10.83 0.35 -3.98
CA SER A 74 10.88 -1.11 -3.89
C SER A 74 12.16 -1.74 -4.46
N GLU A 75 13.22 -0.97 -4.61
CA GLU A 75 14.50 -1.43 -5.15
C GLU A 75 15.09 -2.62 -4.37
N GLY A 76 14.85 -2.68 -3.04
CA GLY A 76 15.29 -3.77 -2.17
C GLY A 76 14.34 -4.98 -2.11
N GLY A 77 13.21 -4.92 -2.84
CA GLY A 77 12.16 -5.95 -2.87
C GLY A 77 10.94 -5.59 -2.01
N LEU A 78 9.75 -5.78 -2.59
CA LEU A 78 8.47 -5.60 -1.92
C LEU A 78 7.54 -6.76 -2.24
N THR A 79 7.09 -7.45 -1.19
CA THR A 79 6.06 -8.48 -1.30
C THR A 79 4.82 -8.05 -0.51
N ILE A 80 3.67 -8.08 -1.17
CA ILE A 80 2.36 -7.83 -0.56
C ILE A 80 1.48 -9.04 -0.83
N GLY A 81 0.92 -9.63 0.23
CA GLY A 81 0.02 -10.77 0.17
C GLY A 81 -1.39 -10.41 -0.33
N ASP A 82 -2.34 -11.29 -0.07
CA ASP A 82 -3.73 -11.13 -0.48
C ASP A 82 -4.54 -10.30 0.52
N ASN A 83 -5.61 -9.65 0.03
CA ASN A 83 -6.56 -8.88 0.84
C ASN A 83 -5.88 -7.78 1.68
N VAL A 84 -4.91 -7.08 1.11
CA VAL A 84 -4.18 -6.01 1.80
C VAL A 84 -4.72 -4.64 1.40
N ILE A 85 -4.95 -3.80 2.40
CA ILE A 85 -5.35 -2.41 2.20
C ILE A 85 -4.26 -1.50 2.75
N LEU A 86 -3.56 -0.81 1.87
CA LEU A 86 -2.71 0.34 2.19
C LEU A 86 -3.53 1.60 1.99
N SER A 87 -3.78 2.35 3.07
CA SER A 87 -4.57 3.59 3.01
C SER A 87 -3.80 4.69 2.29
N ARG A 88 -4.17 5.96 2.49
CA ARG A 88 -3.58 7.09 1.75
C ARG A 88 -2.23 7.51 2.33
N ASN A 89 -1.37 8.07 1.47
CA ASN A 89 -0.12 8.75 1.85
C ASN A 89 0.84 7.84 2.63
N ILE A 90 0.89 6.56 2.29
CA ILE A 90 1.90 5.66 2.85
C ILE A 90 3.26 5.99 2.22
N VAL A 91 4.29 6.06 3.06
CA VAL A 91 5.68 6.13 2.62
C VAL A 91 6.36 4.80 2.95
N LEU A 92 6.79 4.06 1.92
CA LEU A 92 7.42 2.76 2.06
C LEU A 92 8.77 2.75 1.36
N TYR A 93 9.80 2.39 2.09
CA TYR A 93 11.16 2.26 1.57
C TYR A 93 11.68 0.85 1.80
N THR A 94 12.33 0.28 0.79
CA THR A 94 13.05 -0.99 0.87
C THR A 94 14.56 -0.79 0.69
N SER A 95 14.99 0.46 0.56
CA SER A 95 16.37 0.85 0.29
C SER A 95 16.73 2.11 1.07
N SER A 96 17.95 2.23 1.53
CA SER A 96 18.52 3.44 2.11
C SER A 96 19.94 3.69 1.59
N HIS A 97 20.44 4.90 1.70
CA HIS A 97 21.82 5.21 1.37
C HIS A 97 22.80 4.55 2.35
N ASN A 98 24.00 4.20 1.86
CA ASN A 98 25.07 3.65 2.68
C ASN A 98 25.81 4.77 3.44
N TYR A 99 25.38 5.04 4.65
CA TYR A 99 25.99 6.01 5.55
C TYR A 99 27.27 5.50 6.24
N LYS A 100 27.67 4.23 6.00
CA LYS A 100 28.90 3.61 6.50
C LYS A 100 30.00 3.54 5.44
N GLY A 101 29.80 4.19 4.30
CA GLY A 101 30.77 4.26 3.22
C GLY A 101 31.84 5.31 3.44
N ASP A 102 32.59 5.60 2.38
CA ASP A 102 33.80 6.48 2.43
C ASP A 102 33.47 7.96 2.16
N LEU A 103 32.19 8.34 2.01
CA LEU A 103 31.75 9.71 1.74
C LEU A 103 30.69 10.17 2.74
N LEU A 104 30.70 11.45 3.07
CA LEU A 104 29.66 12.12 3.87
C LEU A 104 28.68 12.86 2.94
N PRO A 105 27.38 12.82 3.22
CA PRO A 105 26.69 12.13 4.31
C PRO A 105 26.48 10.63 4.07
N PHE A 106 26.73 10.13 2.86
CA PHE A 106 26.64 8.73 2.41
C PHE A 106 27.39 8.58 1.07
N ASP A 107 27.74 7.35 0.71
CA ASP A 107 28.34 7.03 -0.59
C ASP A 107 27.27 6.70 -1.67
N SER A 108 27.72 6.35 -2.88
CA SER A 108 26.83 6.01 -4.01
C SER A 108 26.13 4.66 -3.87
N ASN A 109 26.49 3.85 -2.87
CA ASN A 109 25.88 2.53 -2.66
C ASN A 109 24.55 2.65 -1.92
N ASN A 110 23.70 1.62 -2.08
CA ASN A 110 22.46 1.51 -1.34
C ASN A 110 22.44 0.25 -0.48
N ILE A 111 21.83 0.36 0.70
CA ILE A 111 21.56 -0.76 1.60
C ILE A 111 20.12 -1.18 1.35
N ASN A 112 19.95 -2.34 0.71
CA ASN A 112 18.63 -2.88 0.35
C ASN A 112 18.16 -3.88 1.41
N LYS A 113 16.91 -3.72 1.87
CA LYS A 113 16.24 -4.64 2.79
C LYS A 113 14.79 -4.76 2.37
N ALA A 114 14.39 -5.95 1.93
CA ALA A 114 13.03 -6.20 1.48
C ALA A 114 11.98 -5.90 2.56
N VAL A 115 10.81 -5.42 2.13
CA VAL A 115 9.62 -5.29 2.98
C VAL A 115 8.63 -6.38 2.59
N ILE A 116 8.05 -7.02 3.59
CA ILE A 116 7.05 -8.08 3.43
C ILE A 116 5.78 -7.65 4.18
N ILE A 117 4.67 -7.66 3.49
CA ILE A 117 3.33 -7.43 4.06
C ILE A 117 2.52 -8.68 3.75
N GLU A 118 2.18 -9.44 4.78
CA GLU A 118 1.43 -10.69 4.62
C GLU A 118 -0.07 -10.42 4.40
N ASP A 119 -0.87 -11.49 4.32
CA ASP A 119 -2.29 -11.43 3.99
C ASP A 119 -3.13 -10.68 5.03
N ASN A 120 -4.26 -10.12 4.59
CA ASN A 120 -5.30 -9.53 5.44
C ASN A 120 -4.82 -8.37 6.32
N VAL A 121 -3.75 -7.69 5.90
CA VAL A 121 -3.18 -6.54 6.61
C VAL A 121 -3.92 -5.26 6.23
N TRP A 122 -4.19 -4.44 7.23
CA TRP A 122 -4.68 -3.07 7.02
C TRP A 122 -3.68 -2.05 7.55
N VAL A 123 -3.20 -1.17 6.68
CA VAL A 123 -2.30 -0.06 7.01
C VAL A 123 -3.06 1.26 6.92
N GLY A 124 -3.13 1.97 8.03
CA GLY A 124 -3.76 3.27 8.16
C GLY A 124 -3.07 4.37 7.35
N MET A 125 -3.71 5.55 7.29
CA MET A 125 -3.18 6.70 6.54
C MET A 125 -1.89 7.25 7.15
N ASN A 126 -1.04 7.86 6.32
CA ASN A 126 0.20 8.55 6.72
C ASN A 126 1.20 7.65 7.50
N VAL A 127 1.16 6.34 7.26
CA VAL A 127 2.11 5.40 7.87
C VAL A 127 3.42 5.42 7.11
N THR A 128 4.53 5.35 7.86
CA THR A 128 5.88 5.19 7.29
C THR A 128 6.40 3.80 7.58
N ILE A 129 6.84 3.08 6.55
CA ILE A 129 7.36 1.71 6.61
C ILE A 129 8.85 1.71 6.24
N ALA A 130 9.69 1.34 7.19
CA ALA A 130 11.15 1.34 7.03
C ALA A 130 11.65 0.09 6.29
N PRO A 131 12.85 0.13 5.68
CA PRO A 131 13.47 -1.02 5.03
C PRO A 131 13.63 -2.21 5.99
N GLY A 132 13.30 -3.42 5.51
CA GLY A 132 13.39 -4.67 6.28
C GLY A 132 12.22 -4.93 7.21
N THR A 133 11.13 -4.15 7.10
CA THR A 133 9.91 -4.39 7.88
C THR A 133 9.17 -5.63 7.39
N ILE A 134 8.69 -6.45 8.33
CA ILE A 134 7.80 -7.58 8.08
C ILE A 134 6.50 -7.32 8.84
N ILE A 135 5.38 -7.21 8.13
CA ILE A 135 4.05 -7.09 8.74
C ILE A 135 3.34 -8.41 8.56
N ARG A 136 3.16 -9.13 9.68
CA ARG A 136 2.56 -10.46 9.67
C ARG A 136 1.05 -10.40 9.44
N GLU A 137 0.51 -11.55 9.05
CA GLU A 137 -0.88 -11.75 8.66
C GLU A 137 -1.87 -11.14 9.66
N GLY A 138 -2.86 -10.43 9.11
CA GLY A 138 -3.97 -9.87 9.85
C GLY A 138 -3.63 -8.67 10.74
N ALA A 139 -2.40 -8.17 10.71
CA ALA A 139 -2.04 -6.99 11.50
C ALA A 139 -2.79 -5.74 11.04
N ILE A 140 -3.03 -4.82 11.97
CA ILE A 140 -3.59 -3.49 11.73
C ILE A 140 -2.55 -2.46 12.17
N ILE A 141 -2.20 -1.56 11.27
CA ILE A 141 -1.28 -0.46 11.55
C ILE A 141 -2.08 0.83 11.66
N GLY A 142 -2.10 1.42 12.86
CA GLY A 142 -2.79 2.68 13.13
C GLY A 142 -2.27 3.84 12.27
N LEU A 143 -3.13 4.80 12.00
CA LEU A 143 -2.78 5.99 11.21
C LEU A 143 -1.59 6.75 11.81
N GLY A 144 -0.72 7.29 10.96
CA GLY A 144 0.43 8.10 11.36
C GLY A 144 1.58 7.32 12.01
N SER A 145 1.51 5.98 12.08
CA SER A 145 2.54 5.16 12.71
C SER A 145 3.84 5.18 11.89
N ARG A 146 4.96 5.05 12.60
CA ARG A 146 6.26 4.69 12.02
C ARG A 146 6.60 3.28 12.44
N ILE A 147 6.78 2.39 11.48
CA ILE A 147 7.03 0.97 11.77
C ILE A 147 8.33 0.48 11.15
N TYR A 148 8.98 -0.42 11.88
CA TYR A 148 10.20 -1.10 11.50
C TYR A 148 10.28 -2.47 12.19
N GLY A 149 11.14 -3.36 11.68
CA GLY A 149 11.28 -4.72 12.22
C GLY A 149 10.06 -5.59 11.94
N GLU A 150 9.74 -6.48 12.83
CA GLU A 150 8.64 -7.43 12.67
C GLU A 150 7.41 -7.03 13.49
N ILE A 151 6.27 -6.92 12.83
CA ILE A 151 4.96 -6.70 13.44
C ILE A 151 4.25 -8.05 13.51
N PRO A 152 3.90 -8.54 14.71
CA PRO A 152 3.33 -9.88 14.88
C PRO A 152 1.96 -10.07 14.24
N THR A 153 1.63 -11.33 13.97
CA THR A 153 0.32 -11.74 13.44
C THR A 153 -0.83 -11.17 14.28
N ARG A 154 -1.80 -10.55 13.60
CA ARG A 154 -3.01 -9.94 14.19
C ARG A 154 -2.75 -8.80 15.18
N ALA A 155 -1.52 -8.31 15.29
CA ALA A 155 -1.21 -7.16 16.15
C ALA A 155 -1.97 -5.91 15.69
N ILE A 156 -2.38 -5.09 16.65
CA ILE A 156 -2.93 -3.76 16.45
C ILE A 156 -1.89 -2.76 16.93
N VAL A 157 -1.34 -1.99 16.00
CA VAL A 157 -0.28 -1.01 16.28
C VAL A 157 -0.91 0.38 16.36
N GLY A 158 -0.63 1.10 17.45
CA GLY A 158 -1.07 2.49 17.65
C GLY A 158 -0.21 3.48 16.86
N SER A 159 -0.61 4.76 16.86
CA SER A 159 0.04 5.84 16.10
C SER A 159 1.51 6.09 16.49
N ASN A 160 1.91 5.72 17.70
CA ASN A 160 3.29 5.79 18.17
C ASN A 160 4.17 4.58 17.75
N GLY A 161 3.63 3.63 16.97
CA GLY A 161 4.32 2.41 16.53
C GLY A 161 4.33 1.27 17.55
N ASN A 162 3.74 1.43 18.74
CA ASN A 162 3.66 0.38 19.74
C ASN A 162 2.44 -0.52 19.53
N ILE A 163 2.56 -1.80 19.89
CA ILE A 163 1.43 -2.72 19.91
C ILE A 163 0.50 -2.33 21.05
N ILE A 164 -0.77 -2.07 20.74
CA ILE A 164 -1.82 -1.68 21.69
C ILE A 164 -2.84 -2.80 21.93
N GLY A 165 -2.74 -3.90 21.17
CA GLY A 165 -3.63 -5.05 21.28
C GLY A 165 -3.47 -6.02 20.13
N TYR A 166 -4.36 -6.99 20.08
CA TYR A 166 -4.44 -8.00 19.01
C TYR A 166 -5.90 -8.20 18.60
N ARG A 167 -6.12 -8.51 17.31
CA ARG A 167 -7.44 -8.96 16.85
C ARG A 167 -7.80 -10.28 17.54
N ASP A 168 -9.06 -10.47 17.88
CA ASP A 168 -9.55 -11.72 18.45
C ASP A 168 -9.23 -12.91 17.51
N ALA A 169 -8.58 -13.92 18.06
CA ALA A 169 -8.04 -15.03 17.31
C ALA A 169 -9.14 -15.92 16.69
N ASN A 170 -10.19 -16.18 17.47
CA ASN A 170 -11.26 -17.08 17.05
C ASN A 170 -12.15 -16.40 16.01
N HIS A 171 -12.50 -15.14 16.23
CA HIS A 171 -13.26 -14.35 15.28
C HIS A 171 -12.51 -14.19 13.96
N TYR A 172 -11.21 -13.83 14.00
CA TYR A 172 -10.36 -13.73 12.82
C TYR A 172 -10.29 -15.04 12.04
N LYS A 173 -10.03 -16.17 12.72
CA LYS A 173 -9.98 -17.49 12.13
C LYS A 173 -11.31 -17.87 11.46
N ASN A 174 -12.43 -17.58 12.13
CA ASN A 174 -13.75 -17.84 11.57
C ASN A 174 -14.01 -17.06 10.27
N LEU A 175 -13.72 -15.75 10.26
CA LEU A 175 -13.88 -14.92 9.06
C LEU A 175 -12.98 -15.42 7.91
N LYS A 176 -11.73 -15.80 8.22
CA LYS A 176 -10.79 -16.35 7.23
C LYS A 176 -11.29 -17.67 6.64
N THR A 177 -11.78 -18.58 7.47
CA THR A 177 -12.35 -19.88 7.04
C THR A 177 -13.58 -19.68 6.15
N LEU A 178 -14.43 -18.71 6.49
CA LEU A 178 -15.61 -18.37 5.72
C LEU A 178 -15.30 -17.49 4.48
N LYS A 179 -14.02 -17.18 4.22
CA LYS A 179 -13.59 -16.29 3.13
C LYS A 179 -14.29 -14.94 3.13
N LYS A 180 -14.59 -14.39 4.31
CA LYS A 180 -15.23 -13.10 4.51
C LYS A 180 -14.20 -11.97 4.41
N PHE A 181 -13.78 -11.64 3.20
CA PHE A 181 -12.84 -10.56 2.89
C PHE A 181 -13.59 -9.33 2.39
N CYS A 182 -12.98 -8.16 2.49
CA CYS A 182 -13.58 -6.92 2.00
C CYS A 182 -12.70 -6.24 0.93
N LYS A 183 -13.34 -5.39 0.13
CA LYS A 183 -12.69 -4.39 -0.73
C LYS A 183 -12.38 -3.13 0.05
N GLU A 184 -11.72 -2.17 -0.60
CA GLU A 184 -11.33 -0.88 -0.02
C GLU A 184 -12.51 -0.03 0.50
N ASP A 185 -13.72 -0.28 0.02
CA ASP A 185 -14.96 0.40 0.44
C ASP A 185 -15.72 -0.35 1.55
N GLY A 186 -15.14 -1.43 2.08
CA GLY A 186 -15.71 -2.28 3.13
C GLY A 186 -16.77 -3.26 2.64
N LYS A 187 -17.09 -3.29 1.34
CA LYS A 187 -18.00 -4.30 0.78
C LYS A 187 -17.30 -5.64 0.66
N GLU A 188 -18.09 -6.70 0.75
CA GLU A 188 -17.59 -8.06 0.63
C GLU A 188 -16.89 -8.29 -0.73
N TYR A 189 -15.73 -8.91 -0.69
CA TYR A 189 -14.99 -9.36 -1.87
C TYR A 189 -15.43 -10.78 -2.23
N HIS A 190 -15.85 -10.96 -3.45
CA HIS A 190 -16.16 -12.27 -4.03
C HIS A 190 -15.13 -12.55 -5.12
N PRO A 191 -14.14 -13.45 -4.88
CA PRO A 191 -13.11 -13.81 -5.84
C PRO A 191 -13.67 -14.58 -7.04
#